data_6b1c6643d4afef11fc7ea9d0aa6a352b
#
_entry.id   6b1c6643d4afef11fc7ea9d0aa6a352b
#
_cell.length_a   1.000
_cell.length_b   1.000
_cell.length_c   1.000
_cell.angle_alpha   90.00
_cell.angle_beta   90.00
_cell.angle_gamma   90.00
#
_symmetry.space_group_name_H-M   'P 1'
#
loop_
_entity.id
_entity.type
_entity.pdbx_description
1 polymer ?
#
loop_
_entity_poly.entity_id
_entity_poly.type
_entity_poly.pdbx_seq_one_letter_code
_entity_poly.pdbx_strand_id
1 'polypeptide(L)'
;MISKSPVKLFYEGIESKKREAALQASIDTKPKRGRPRKNKLYFTQDTENAIIAYNTEGSYPLRNKVYNDYIHFPLQKMCESLIHRYKFYHFDAATKDVQHEVIAFLLEKLPKYTQEKGKAFSYFSINIIIGRKQKLL
;
A
#
# COMPACT_ATOMS: atom_id res chain seq x y z
N MET A 1 2.46 17.37 -27.55
CA MET A 1 1.59 16.48 -26.78
C MET A 1 1.92 16.58 -25.31
N ILE A 2 0.92 16.94 -24.52
CA ILE A 2 1.09 16.93 -23.07
C ILE A 2 0.84 15.49 -22.61
N SER A 3 1.89 14.80 -22.18
CA SER A 3 1.75 13.47 -21.61
C SER A 3 1.04 13.59 -20.26
N LYS A 4 0.03 12.76 -20.02
CA LYS A 4 -0.65 12.72 -18.72
C LYS A 4 0.32 12.23 -17.65
N SER A 5 0.24 12.81 -16.45
CA SER A 5 1.08 12.38 -15.36
C SER A 5 0.76 10.95 -14.92
N PRO A 6 1.73 10.18 -14.40
CA PRO A 6 1.47 8.82 -13.92
C PRO A 6 0.35 8.76 -12.87
N VAL A 7 0.28 9.74 -11.97
CA VAL A 7 -0.75 9.78 -10.94
C VAL A 7 -2.13 10.02 -11.55
N LYS A 8 -2.24 10.93 -12.52
CA LYS A 8 -3.51 11.16 -13.22
C LYS A 8 -3.99 9.92 -13.95
N LEU A 9 -3.08 9.21 -14.62
CA LEU A 9 -3.40 7.95 -15.28
C LEU A 9 -3.88 6.89 -14.29
N PHE A 10 -3.26 6.84 -13.12
CA PHE A 10 -3.67 5.94 -12.05
C PHE A 10 -5.11 6.21 -11.62
N TYR A 11 -5.45 7.47 -11.36
CA TYR A 11 -6.81 7.84 -10.94
C TYR A 11 -7.84 7.55 -12.03
N GLU A 12 -7.51 7.80 -13.29
CA GLU A 12 -8.39 7.46 -14.41
C GLU A 12 -8.65 5.95 -14.47
N GLY A 13 -7.62 5.14 -14.24
CA GLY A 13 -7.77 3.68 -14.19
C GLY A 13 -8.69 3.23 -13.07
N ILE A 14 -8.59 3.86 -11.90
CA ILE A 14 -9.47 3.56 -10.75
C ILE A 14 -10.93 3.90 -11.09
N GLU A 15 -11.20 5.05 -11.71
CA GLU A 15 -12.55 5.43 -12.11
C GLU A 15 -13.13 4.46 -13.13
N SER A 16 -12.33 4.03 -14.11
CA SER A 16 -12.76 3.05 -15.11
C SER A 16 -13.14 1.72 -14.46
N LYS A 17 -12.33 1.24 -13.51
CA LYS A 17 -12.63 0.01 -12.77
C LYS A 17 -13.92 0.12 -11.96
N LYS A 18 -14.17 1.28 -11.34
CA LYS A 18 -15.41 1.51 -10.59
C LYS A 18 -16.63 1.48 -11.51
N ARG A 19 -16.53 2.08 -12.71
CA ARG A 19 -17.62 2.05 -13.69
C ARG A 19 -17.90 0.63 -14.17
N GLU A 20 -16.87 -0.15 -14.47
CA GLU A 20 -16.99 -1.54 -14.86
C GLU A 20 -17.63 -2.38 -13.77
N ALA A 21 -17.18 -2.20 -12.51
CA ALA A 21 -17.73 -2.90 -11.37
C ALA A 21 -19.21 -2.56 -11.15
N ALA A 22 -19.59 -1.30 -11.32
CA ALA A 22 -20.99 -0.87 -11.21
C ALA A 22 -21.86 -1.49 -12.32
N LEU A 23 -21.35 -1.53 -13.56
CA LEU A 23 -22.04 -2.19 -14.67
C LEU A 23 -22.20 -3.69 -14.42
N GLN A 24 -21.14 -4.35 -13.97
CA GLN A 24 -21.18 -5.77 -13.68
C GLN A 24 -22.15 -6.08 -12.54
N ALA A 25 -22.19 -5.24 -11.52
CA ALA A 25 -23.11 -5.40 -10.39
C ALA A 25 -24.59 -5.24 -10.84
N SER A 26 -24.86 -4.39 -11.83
CA SER A 26 -26.21 -4.21 -12.37
C SER A 26 -26.64 -5.38 -13.26
N ILE A 27 -25.69 -6.09 -13.86
CA ILE A 27 -25.95 -7.26 -14.71
C ILE A 27 -26.05 -8.53 -13.87
N ASP A 28 -25.24 -8.62 -12.79
CA ASP A 28 -25.11 -9.80 -11.96
C ASP A 28 -26.22 -9.82 -10.90
N THR A 29 -27.30 -10.58 -11.20
CA THR A 29 -28.44 -10.70 -10.28
C THR A 29 -28.30 -11.87 -9.31
N LYS A 30 -27.24 -12.69 -9.44
CA LYS A 30 -27.03 -13.83 -8.55
C LYS A 30 -26.30 -13.42 -7.30
N PRO A 31 -26.81 -13.80 -6.09
CA PRO A 31 -26.08 -13.55 -4.85
C PRO A 31 -24.76 -14.30 -4.86
N LYS A 32 -23.70 -13.61 -4.44
CA LYS A 32 -22.39 -14.26 -4.31
C LYS A 32 -22.46 -15.37 -3.27
N ARG A 33 -22.07 -16.58 -3.68
CA ARG A 33 -21.99 -17.71 -2.76
C ARG A 33 -20.74 -17.54 -1.88
N GLY A 34 -20.90 -17.72 -0.57
CA GLY A 34 -19.83 -17.70 0.40
C GLY A 34 -19.98 -16.58 1.42
N ARG A 35 -19.34 -16.76 2.57
CA ARG A 35 -19.33 -15.72 3.60
C ARG A 35 -18.50 -14.54 3.12
N PRO A 36 -19.02 -13.29 3.25
CA PRO A 36 -18.18 -12.13 2.97
C PRO A 36 -16.97 -12.16 3.91
N ARG A 37 -15.80 -11.82 3.37
CA ARG A 37 -14.59 -11.72 4.19
C ARG A 37 -14.80 -10.67 5.25
N LYS A 38 -14.55 -11.02 6.52
CA LYS A 38 -14.71 -10.10 7.65
C LYS A 38 -13.78 -8.90 7.53
N ASN A 39 -12.60 -9.09 6.93
CA ASN A 39 -11.61 -8.03 6.75
C ASN A 39 -11.34 -7.83 5.26
N LYS A 40 -11.51 -6.60 4.78
CA LYS A 40 -11.10 -6.25 3.43
C LYS A 40 -9.58 -6.31 3.33
N LEU A 41 -9.07 -6.78 2.20
CA LEU A 41 -7.64 -6.73 1.94
C LEU A 41 -7.18 -5.27 1.92
N TYR A 42 -6.25 -4.93 2.78
CA TYR A 42 -5.73 -3.57 2.86
C TYR A 42 -4.67 -3.27 1.80
N PHE A 43 -3.95 -4.30 1.33
CA PHE A 43 -2.92 -4.13 0.32
C PHE A 43 -3.33 -4.88 -0.95
N THR A 44 -3.68 -4.13 -1.99
CA THR A 44 -4.21 -4.68 -3.23
C THR A 44 -3.31 -4.33 -4.41
N GLN A 45 -3.66 -4.82 -5.60
CA GLN A 45 -2.96 -4.43 -6.83
C GLN A 45 -3.06 -2.92 -7.07
N ASP A 46 -4.17 -2.30 -6.66
CA ASP A 46 -4.33 -0.85 -6.77
C ASP A 46 -3.31 -0.11 -5.90
N THR A 47 -3.00 -0.64 -4.70
CA THR A 47 -1.96 -0.08 -3.84
C THR A 47 -0.59 -0.16 -4.52
N GLU A 48 -0.27 -1.29 -5.13
CA GLU A 48 0.99 -1.45 -5.86
C GLU A 48 1.08 -0.49 -7.04
N ASN A 49 0.01 -0.35 -7.81
CA ASN A 49 -0.05 0.60 -8.92
C ASN A 49 0.11 2.05 -8.44
N ALA A 50 -0.48 2.38 -7.28
CA ALA A 50 -0.33 3.69 -6.67
C ALA A 50 1.12 3.98 -6.28
N ILE A 51 1.83 2.98 -5.75
CA ILE A 51 3.24 3.13 -5.39
C ILE A 51 4.09 3.38 -6.64
N ILE A 52 3.83 2.64 -7.72
CA ILE A 52 4.53 2.84 -8.99
C ILE A 52 4.29 4.25 -9.53
N ALA A 53 3.03 4.71 -9.51
CA ALA A 53 2.68 6.06 -9.94
C ALA A 53 3.37 7.11 -9.08
N TYR A 54 3.43 6.91 -7.76
CA TYR A 54 4.12 7.78 -6.83
C TYR A 54 5.60 7.91 -7.19
N ASN A 55 6.26 6.78 -7.48
CA ASN A 55 7.70 6.77 -7.79
C ASN A 55 8.03 7.41 -9.14
N THR A 56 7.09 7.38 -10.09
CA THR A 56 7.31 7.92 -11.44
C THR A 56 6.79 9.34 -11.60
N GLU A 57 6.00 9.85 -10.64
CA GLU A 57 5.42 11.20 -10.71
C GLU A 57 6.44 12.27 -10.37
N GLY A 58 6.52 13.30 -11.20
CA GLY A 58 7.42 14.44 -10.97
C GLY A 58 6.80 15.56 -10.13
N SER A 59 5.46 15.64 -10.09
CA SER A 59 4.77 16.70 -9.36
C SER A 59 4.62 16.36 -7.88
N TYR A 60 5.17 17.19 -7.00
CA TYR A 60 5.13 16.98 -5.56
C TYR A 60 3.70 16.94 -4.99
N PRO A 61 2.80 17.89 -5.35
CA PRO A 61 1.42 17.83 -4.86
C PRO A 61 0.68 16.56 -5.27
N LEU A 62 0.88 16.06 -6.49
CA LEU A 62 0.24 14.83 -6.96
C LEU A 62 0.80 13.60 -6.24
N ARG A 63 2.11 13.59 -5.97
CA ARG A 63 2.73 12.51 -5.18
C ARG A 63 2.12 12.44 -3.78
N ASN A 64 1.99 13.58 -3.12
CA ASN A 64 1.38 13.64 -1.79
C ASN A 64 -0.08 13.20 -1.81
N LYS A 65 -0.82 13.57 -2.84
CA LYS A 65 -2.22 13.18 -2.96
C LYS A 65 -2.38 11.67 -3.07
N VAL A 66 -1.64 11.02 -3.97
CA VAL A 66 -1.76 9.57 -4.14
C VAL A 66 -1.25 8.82 -2.92
N TYR A 67 -0.23 9.34 -2.25
CA TYR A 67 0.27 8.76 -1.01
C TYR A 67 -0.82 8.77 0.07
N ASN A 68 -1.44 9.92 0.32
CA ASN A 68 -2.46 10.05 1.35
C ASN A 68 -3.72 9.23 1.03
N ASP A 69 -4.09 9.13 -0.24
CA ASP A 69 -5.33 8.46 -0.66
C ASP A 69 -5.18 6.93 -0.73
N TYR A 70 -4.02 6.43 -1.18
CA TYR A 70 -3.89 5.00 -1.55
C TYR A 70 -2.70 4.27 -0.93
N ILE A 71 -1.71 4.97 -0.41
CA ILE A 71 -0.47 4.35 0.06
C ILE A 71 -0.36 4.34 1.58
N HIS A 72 -0.71 5.43 2.23
CA HIS A 72 -0.50 5.61 3.67
C HIS A 72 -1.23 4.55 4.51
N PHE A 73 -2.51 4.37 4.27
CA PHE A 73 -3.32 3.43 5.05
C PHE A 73 -2.85 1.98 4.88
N PRO A 74 -2.60 1.47 3.64
CA PRO A 74 -2.06 0.11 3.49
C PRO A 74 -0.71 -0.09 4.16
N LEU A 75 0.20 0.89 4.09
CA LEU A 75 1.50 0.79 4.75
C LEU A 75 1.35 0.78 6.27
N GLN A 76 0.46 1.62 6.81
CA GLN A 76 0.19 1.65 8.24
C GLN A 76 -0.37 0.31 8.73
N LYS A 77 -1.32 -0.28 8.00
CA LYS A 77 -1.89 -1.58 8.34
C LYS A 77 -0.87 -2.69 8.24
N MET A 78 0.00 -2.65 7.24
CA MET A 78 1.10 -3.60 7.11
C MET A 78 2.03 -3.52 8.32
N CYS A 79 2.41 -2.31 8.72
CA CYS A 79 3.27 -2.11 9.90
C CYS A 79 2.65 -2.65 11.17
N GLU A 80 1.36 -2.33 11.41
CA GLU A 80 0.64 -2.85 12.58
C GLU A 80 0.63 -4.38 12.60
N SER A 81 0.28 -4.99 11.48
CA SER A 81 0.21 -6.45 11.36
C SER A 81 1.54 -7.13 11.62
N LEU A 82 2.63 -6.59 11.04
CA LEU A 82 3.95 -7.16 11.20
C LEU A 82 4.51 -6.96 12.61
N ILE A 83 4.26 -5.80 13.23
CA ILE A 83 4.69 -5.53 14.58
C ILE A 83 4.02 -6.51 15.55
N HIS A 84 2.72 -6.73 15.41
CA HIS A 84 2.00 -7.69 16.26
C HIS A 84 2.41 -9.14 15.97
N ARG A 85 2.55 -9.49 14.71
CA ARG A 85 2.87 -10.88 14.32
C ARG A 85 4.26 -11.31 14.77
N TYR A 86 5.25 -10.42 14.64
CA TYR A 86 6.66 -10.73 14.97
C TYR A 86 7.10 -10.11 16.28
N LYS A 87 6.21 -9.42 17.00
CA LYS A 87 6.46 -8.81 18.31
C LYS A 87 7.70 -7.89 18.30
N PHE A 88 7.77 -6.99 17.32
CA PHE A 88 8.87 -6.04 17.15
C PHE A 88 8.78 -4.83 18.10
N TYR A 89 8.28 -5.03 19.31
CA TYR A 89 8.21 -3.96 20.30
C TYR A 89 9.13 -4.25 21.48
N HIS A 90 9.77 -3.20 21.99
CA HIS A 90 10.56 -3.26 23.22
C HIS A 90 9.67 -2.97 24.41
N PHE A 91 10.04 -3.49 25.57
CA PHE A 91 9.27 -3.31 26.79
C PHE A 91 9.06 -1.84 27.17
N ASP A 92 10.02 -0.98 26.84
CA ASP A 92 9.99 0.44 27.21
C ASP A 92 9.47 1.36 26.09
N ALA A 93 9.18 0.83 24.89
CA ALA A 93 8.74 1.64 23.77
C ALA A 93 7.24 1.45 23.53
N ALA A 94 6.52 2.56 23.37
CA ALA A 94 5.12 2.52 22.98
C ALA A 94 4.98 1.92 21.56
N THR A 95 3.93 1.12 21.36
CA THR A 95 3.66 0.51 20.05
C THR A 95 3.58 1.55 18.93
N LYS A 96 3.01 2.73 19.22
CA LYS A 96 2.92 3.83 18.25
C LYS A 96 4.29 4.35 17.83
N ASP A 97 5.25 4.42 18.74
CA ASP A 97 6.60 4.86 18.43
C ASP A 97 7.29 3.88 17.49
N VAL A 98 7.10 2.58 17.71
CA VAL A 98 7.63 1.54 16.83
C VAL A 98 6.99 1.63 15.44
N GLN A 99 5.67 1.87 15.38
CA GLN A 99 4.95 2.05 14.12
C GLN A 99 5.52 3.24 13.34
N HIS A 100 5.74 4.38 14.00
CA HIS A 100 6.30 5.57 13.35
C HIS A 100 7.70 5.31 12.80
N GLU A 101 8.53 4.61 13.55
CA GLU A 101 9.88 4.22 13.11
C GLU A 101 9.82 3.35 11.86
N VAL A 102 8.94 2.34 11.87
CA VAL A 102 8.80 1.42 10.74
C VAL A 102 8.27 2.14 9.51
N ILE A 103 7.27 3.03 9.69
CA ILE A 103 6.73 3.82 8.58
C ILE A 103 7.81 4.72 7.98
N ALA A 104 8.61 5.39 8.82
CA ALA A 104 9.72 6.22 8.35
C ALA A 104 10.73 5.41 7.54
N PHE A 105 11.04 4.20 7.99
CA PHE A 105 11.92 3.28 7.27
C PHE A 105 11.32 2.91 5.90
N LEU A 106 10.01 2.61 5.86
CA LEU A 106 9.34 2.28 4.61
C LEU A 106 9.33 3.46 3.63
N LEU A 107 9.16 4.69 4.14
CA LEU A 107 9.21 5.89 3.30
C LEU A 107 10.57 6.06 2.63
N GLU A 108 11.65 5.68 3.31
CA GLU A 108 12.98 5.67 2.72
C GLU A 108 13.11 4.61 1.62
N LYS A 109 12.45 3.47 1.78
CA LYS A 109 12.50 2.36 0.83
C LYS A 109 11.52 2.52 -0.34
N LEU A 110 10.49 3.36 -0.18
CA LEU A 110 9.44 3.53 -1.17
C LEU A 110 9.99 3.93 -2.56
N PRO A 111 10.90 4.92 -2.70
CA PRO A 111 11.44 5.28 -4.01
C PRO A 111 12.31 4.21 -4.64
N LYS A 112 12.79 3.26 -3.86
CA LYS A 112 13.68 2.19 -4.36
C LYS A 112 12.91 1.01 -4.92
N TYR A 113 11.59 0.97 -4.73
CA TYR A 113 10.78 -0.13 -5.23
C TYR A 113 10.59 -0.01 -6.75
N THR A 114 10.75 -1.16 -7.44
CA THR A 114 10.39 -1.33 -8.85
C THR A 114 9.69 -2.66 -9.02
N GLN A 115 8.88 -2.80 -10.07
CA GLN A 115 8.15 -4.05 -10.33
C GLN A 115 9.06 -5.26 -10.52
N GLU A 116 10.29 -5.03 -10.97
CA GLU A 116 11.30 -6.09 -11.19
C GLU A 116 11.67 -6.79 -9.87
N LYS A 117 11.52 -6.11 -8.74
CA LYS A 117 11.84 -6.66 -7.42
C LYS A 117 10.75 -7.56 -6.85
N GLY A 118 9.69 -7.79 -7.61
CA GLY A 118 8.55 -8.59 -7.19
C GLY A 118 7.38 -7.74 -6.74
N LYS A 119 6.42 -8.35 -6.06
CA LYS A 119 5.24 -7.63 -5.58
C LYS A 119 5.61 -6.67 -4.45
N ALA A 120 4.97 -5.51 -4.43
CA ALA A 120 5.23 -4.47 -3.46
C ALA A 120 5.02 -4.96 -2.02
N PHE A 121 3.95 -5.69 -1.77
CA PHE A 121 3.67 -6.23 -0.43
C PHE A 121 4.84 -7.08 0.08
N SER A 122 5.33 -8.00 -0.73
CA SER A 122 6.44 -8.88 -0.37
C SER A 122 7.73 -8.10 -0.17
N TYR A 123 8.02 -7.16 -1.06
CA TYR A 123 9.21 -6.33 -0.99
C TYR A 123 9.27 -5.55 0.33
N PHE A 124 8.19 -4.84 0.65
CA PHE A 124 8.17 -4.01 1.86
C PHE A 124 8.12 -4.83 3.13
N SER A 125 7.37 -5.94 3.17
CA SER A 125 7.31 -6.77 4.36
C SER A 125 8.65 -7.41 4.68
N ILE A 126 9.38 -7.90 3.68
CA ILE A 126 10.71 -8.47 3.86
C ILE A 126 11.68 -7.40 4.40
N ASN A 127 11.65 -6.18 3.85
CA ASN A 127 12.51 -5.10 4.31
C ASN A 127 12.23 -4.72 5.77
N ILE A 128 10.95 -4.70 6.18
CA ILE A 128 10.58 -4.44 7.57
C ILE A 128 11.15 -5.53 8.48
N ILE A 129 10.95 -6.80 8.13
CA ILE A 129 11.39 -7.93 8.94
C ILE A 129 12.91 -7.90 9.12
N ILE A 130 13.66 -7.72 8.03
CA ILE A 130 15.13 -7.67 8.08
C ILE A 130 15.61 -6.49 8.93
N GLY A 131 15.04 -5.30 8.69
CA GLY A 131 15.43 -4.09 9.40
C GLY A 131 15.20 -4.19 10.91
N ARG A 132 14.05 -4.74 11.33
CA ARG A 132 13.73 -4.88 12.76
C ARG A 132 14.58 -5.96 13.43
N LYS A 133 14.86 -7.05 12.74
CA LYS A 133 15.74 -8.10 13.28
C LYS A 133 17.15 -7.57 13.54
N GLN A 134 17.67 -6.71 12.67
CA GLN A 134 18.98 -6.09 12.88
C GLN A 134 18.98 -5.18 14.10
N LYS A 135 17.90 -4.47 14.38
CA LYS A 135 17.79 -3.59 15.55
C LYS A 135 17.68 -4.37 16.87
N LEU A 136 17.11 -5.58 16.83
CA LEU A 136 16.93 -6.40 18.01
C LEU A 136 18.22 -7.18 18.40
N LEU A 137 19.17 -7.23 17.52
CA LEU A 137 20.49 -7.79 17.78
C LEU A 137 21.43 -6.73 18.35
#